data_3dc31a3a8676a3f0963577f45f87c4ff
#
_entry.id   3dc31a3a8676a3f0963577f45f87c4ff
#
_cell.length_a   1.000
_cell.length_b   1.000
_cell.length_c   1.000
_cell.angle_alpha   90.00
_cell.angle_beta   90.00
_cell.angle_gamma   90.00
#
_symmetry.space_group_name_H-M   'P 1'
#
loop_
_entity.id
_entity.type
_entity.pdbx_description
1 polymer ?
#
loop_
_entity_poly.entity_id
_entity_poly.type
_entity_poly.pdbx_seq_one_letter_code
_entity_poly.pdbx_strand_id
1 'polypeptide(L)'
;APIIVADRSPERAALALKAGADAVVSNMGDLDDTVRRMTGGRGVDLAIESVGLKELYAAALGLIRSGGQIAVFGLAHEGDALALPLLPAVLREYGLKGSVAGMGEDMHDALTLLTHGRFDVEPFTRAVYPLERIQEAFDTLRDRPGDLKTLIALPDN
;
A
#
# COMPACT_ATOMS: atom_id res chain seq x y z
N ALA A 1 15.76 3.26 -6.78
CA ALA A 1 15.04 2.01 -7.04
C ALA A 1 13.69 2.36 -7.62
N PRO A 2 13.14 1.60 -8.58
CA PRO A 2 11.82 1.88 -9.14
C PRO A 2 10.72 1.64 -8.10
N ILE A 3 9.66 2.46 -8.16
CA ILE A 3 8.43 2.29 -7.40
C ILE A 3 7.39 1.63 -8.30
N ILE A 4 7.00 0.41 -7.94
CA ILE A 4 6.02 -0.39 -8.67
C ILE A 4 4.80 -0.54 -7.78
N VAL A 5 3.63 -0.16 -8.28
CA VAL A 5 2.36 -0.26 -7.54
C VAL A 5 1.48 -1.31 -8.21
N ALA A 6 0.93 -2.23 -7.43
CA ALA A 6 -0.07 -3.19 -7.87
C ALA A 6 -1.43 -2.83 -7.29
N ASP A 7 -2.39 -2.49 -8.14
CA ASP A 7 -3.78 -2.19 -7.74
C ASP A 7 -4.75 -2.56 -8.86
N ARG A 8 -5.83 -3.25 -8.52
CA ARG A 8 -6.86 -3.67 -9.48
C ARG A 8 -7.75 -2.54 -9.97
N SER A 9 -7.80 -1.39 -9.27
CA SER A 9 -8.58 -0.23 -9.70
C SER A 9 -7.79 0.61 -10.71
N PRO A 10 -8.30 0.82 -11.93
CA PRO A 10 -7.65 1.70 -12.91
C PRO A 10 -7.51 3.15 -12.42
N GLU A 11 -8.48 3.62 -11.62
CA GLU A 11 -8.49 4.97 -11.06
C GLU A 11 -7.34 5.13 -10.06
N ARG A 12 -7.17 4.18 -9.11
CA ARG A 12 -6.07 4.20 -8.14
C ARG A 12 -4.72 3.99 -8.82
N ALA A 13 -4.68 3.16 -9.85
CA ALA A 13 -3.51 2.97 -10.69
C ALA A 13 -3.07 4.30 -11.34
N ALA A 14 -4.00 5.05 -11.91
CA ALA A 14 -3.71 6.36 -12.50
C ALA A 14 -3.22 7.38 -11.47
N LEU A 15 -3.77 7.36 -10.25
CA LEU A 15 -3.31 8.20 -9.14
C LEU A 15 -1.90 7.83 -8.69
N ALA A 16 -1.57 6.54 -8.61
CA ALA A 16 -0.23 6.08 -8.26
C ALA A 16 0.83 6.60 -9.25
N LEU A 17 0.55 6.56 -10.57
CA LEU A 17 1.44 7.14 -11.57
C LEU A 17 1.63 8.65 -11.38
N LYS A 18 0.54 9.39 -11.11
CA LYS A 18 0.61 10.83 -10.82
C LYS A 18 1.42 11.13 -9.54
N ALA A 19 1.33 10.24 -8.56
CA ALA A 19 2.08 10.35 -7.31
C ALA A 19 3.56 9.95 -7.43
N GLY A 20 4.02 9.53 -8.61
CA GLY A 20 5.43 9.25 -8.88
C GLY A 20 5.79 7.76 -8.93
N ALA A 21 4.82 6.85 -9.05
CA ALA A 21 5.14 5.46 -9.35
C ALA A 21 5.74 5.33 -10.76
N ASP A 22 6.78 4.51 -10.89
CA ASP A 22 7.44 4.25 -12.17
C ASP A 22 6.66 3.23 -13.02
N ALA A 23 5.88 2.38 -12.38
CA ALA A 23 4.99 1.44 -13.05
C ALA A 23 3.78 1.09 -12.18
N VAL A 24 2.68 0.75 -12.86
CA VAL A 24 1.48 0.21 -12.23
C VAL A 24 1.09 -1.10 -12.90
N VAL A 25 0.67 -2.05 -12.09
CA VAL A 25 0.19 -3.36 -12.54
C VAL A 25 -1.24 -3.56 -12.03
N SER A 26 -2.20 -3.68 -12.94
CA SER A 26 -3.60 -3.93 -12.59
C SER A 26 -3.99 -5.41 -12.66
N ASN A 27 -3.23 -6.22 -13.38
CA ASN A 27 -3.37 -7.68 -13.41
C ASN A 27 -2.22 -8.31 -12.63
N MET A 28 -2.53 -9.01 -11.55
CA MET A 28 -1.51 -9.67 -10.71
C MET A 28 -0.66 -10.70 -11.47
N GLY A 29 -1.16 -11.26 -12.57
CA GLY A 29 -0.38 -12.16 -13.43
C GLY A 29 0.83 -11.49 -14.08
N ASP A 30 0.81 -10.17 -14.26
CA ASP A 30 1.87 -9.41 -14.91
C ASP A 30 2.90 -8.84 -13.90
N LEU A 31 2.66 -9.04 -12.60
CA LEU A 31 3.46 -8.40 -11.54
C LEU A 31 4.89 -8.94 -11.51
N ASP A 32 5.07 -10.26 -11.58
CA ASP A 32 6.42 -10.87 -11.55
C ASP A 32 7.26 -10.40 -12.75
N ASP A 33 6.69 -10.45 -13.95
CA ASP A 33 7.38 -10.01 -15.17
C ASP A 33 7.73 -8.52 -15.11
N THR A 34 6.83 -7.69 -14.60
CA THR A 34 7.09 -6.26 -14.45
C THR A 34 8.21 -5.99 -13.44
N VAL A 35 8.18 -6.65 -12.29
CA VAL A 35 9.24 -6.54 -11.28
C VAL A 35 10.57 -6.99 -11.86
N ARG A 36 10.64 -8.16 -12.53
CA ARG A 36 11.87 -8.65 -13.14
C ARG A 36 12.43 -7.70 -14.19
N ARG A 37 11.58 -7.21 -15.07
CA ARG A 37 11.98 -6.26 -16.12
C ARG A 37 12.55 -4.97 -15.49
N MET A 38 11.89 -4.39 -14.50
CA MET A 38 12.29 -3.11 -13.92
C MET A 38 13.48 -3.20 -12.96
N THR A 39 13.73 -4.39 -12.42
CA THR A 39 14.85 -4.62 -11.47
C THR A 39 16.02 -5.39 -12.09
N GLY A 40 16.01 -5.65 -13.41
CA GLY A 40 17.01 -6.47 -14.06
C GLY A 40 17.06 -7.92 -13.55
N GLY A 41 15.91 -8.47 -13.16
CA GLY A 41 15.78 -9.82 -12.61
C GLY A 41 16.11 -9.95 -11.12
N ARG A 42 16.61 -8.89 -10.49
CA ARG A 42 17.07 -8.90 -9.10
C ARG A 42 15.93 -9.08 -8.08
N GLY A 43 14.76 -8.52 -8.36
CA GLY A 43 13.65 -8.36 -7.42
C GLY A 43 13.69 -7.03 -6.66
N VAL A 44 12.64 -6.73 -5.90
CA VAL A 44 12.49 -5.49 -5.15
C VAL A 44 13.25 -5.53 -3.81
N ASP A 45 13.69 -4.36 -3.35
CA ASP A 45 14.36 -4.21 -2.04
C ASP A 45 13.35 -4.28 -0.90
N LEU A 46 12.15 -3.74 -1.12
CA LEU A 46 11.05 -3.69 -0.16
C LEU A 46 9.73 -3.98 -0.89
N ALA A 47 8.95 -4.89 -0.37
CA ALA A 47 7.56 -5.09 -0.75
C ALA A 47 6.66 -4.65 0.42
N ILE A 48 5.67 -3.80 0.16
CA ILE A 48 4.68 -3.38 1.16
C ILE A 48 3.35 -4.03 0.78
N GLU A 49 2.89 -4.95 1.60
CA GLU A 49 1.56 -5.53 1.44
C GLU A 49 0.57 -4.78 2.34
N SER A 50 -0.44 -4.15 1.73
CA SER A 50 -1.36 -3.24 2.39
C SER A 50 -2.85 -3.64 2.28
N VAL A 51 -3.13 -4.79 1.70
CA VAL A 51 -4.51 -5.31 1.52
C VAL A 51 -4.90 -6.27 2.63
N GLY A 52 -3.96 -7.11 3.08
CA GLY A 52 -4.18 -8.13 4.11
C GLY A 52 -4.56 -9.51 3.55
N LEU A 53 -4.21 -9.81 2.29
CA LEU A 53 -4.50 -11.11 1.69
C LEU A 53 -3.26 -12.00 1.73
N LYS A 54 -3.40 -13.21 2.29
CA LYS A 54 -2.29 -14.18 2.41
C LYS A 54 -1.64 -14.52 1.07
N GLU A 55 -2.42 -14.52 -0.02
CA GLU A 55 -1.92 -14.76 -1.38
C GLU A 55 -0.99 -13.64 -1.85
N LEU A 56 -1.23 -12.40 -1.44
CA LEU A 56 -0.38 -11.25 -1.76
C LEU A 56 0.91 -11.28 -0.94
N TYR A 57 0.86 -11.68 0.32
CA TYR A 57 2.06 -11.93 1.12
C TYR A 57 2.92 -13.04 0.51
N ALA A 58 2.30 -14.13 0.05
CA ALA A 58 3.01 -15.22 -0.61
C ALA A 58 3.66 -14.76 -1.93
N ALA A 59 2.94 -13.95 -2.73
CA ALA A 59 3.48 -13.36 -3.94
C ALA A 59 4.69 -12.45 -3.63
N ALA A 60 4.60 -11.61 -2.59
CA ALA A 60 5.69 -10.72 -2.18
C ALA A 60 6.98 -11.48 -1.85
N LEU A 61 6.90 -12.67 -1.24
CA LEU A 61 8.07 -13.52 -1.00
C LEU A 61 8.82 -13.91 -2.28
N GLY A 62 8.09 -14.10 -3.38
CA GLY A 62 8.69 -14.39 -4.70
C GLY A 62 9.36 -13.19 -5.36
N LEU A 63 8.90 -11.98 -5.02
CA LEU A 63 9.29 -10.73 -5.70
C LEU A 63 10.47 -10.02 -5.04
N ILE A 64 10.73 -10.23 -3.74
CA ILE A 64 11.86 -9.60 -3.04
C ILE A 64 13.17 -10.22 -3.46
N ARG A 65 14.23 -9.39 -3.52
CA ARG A 65 15.61 -9.86 -3.74
C ARG A 65 16.18 -10.55 -2.49
N SER A 66 17.35 -11.14 -2.63
CA SER A 66 18.15 -11.56 -1.46
C SER A 66 18.49 -10.33 -0.60
N GLY A 67 18.33 -10.44 0.72
CA GLY A 67 18.45 -9.33 1.67
C GLY A 67 17.28 -8.33 1.59
N GLY A 68 16.22 -8.61 0.82
CA GLY A 68 15.01 -7.78 0.73
C GLY A 68 14.09 -7.95 1.92
N GLN A 69 13.12 -7.07 2.06
CA GLN A 69 12.17 -7.06 3.17
C GLN A 69 10.72 -7.01 2.69
N ILE A 70 9.83 -7.58 3.49
CA ILE A 70 8.38 -7.42 3.34
C ILE A 70 7.86 -6.65 4.55
N ALA A 71 7.22 -5.51 4.29
CA ALA A 71 6.42 -4.82 5.28
C ALA A 71 5.01 -5.44 5.29
N VAL A 72 4.65 -6.05 6.40
CA VAL A 72 3.34 -6.66 6.65
C VAL A 72 2.46 -5.57 7.27
N PHE A 73 1.71 -4.86 6.43
CA PHE A 73 0.90 -3.70 6.83
C PHE A 73 -0.61 -3.97 6.72
N GLY A 74 -1.05 -4.71 5.70
CA GLY A 74 -2.45 -5.10 5.54
C GLY A 74 -2.92 -5.99 6.69
N LEU A 75 -4.16 -5.77 7.15
CA LEU A 75 -4.76 -6.59 8.21
C LEU A 75 -5.30 -7.90 7.61
N ALA A 76 -4.60 -8.99 7.83
CA ALA A 76 -5.05 -10.33 7.47
C ALA A 76 -6.21 -10.80 8.39
N HIS A 77 -6.96 -11.79 7.94
CA HIS A 77 -8.01 -12.38 8.78
C HIS A 77 -7.41 -13.22 9.90
N GLU A 78 -8.14 -13.31 11.00
CA GLU A 78 -7.76 -14.19 12.12
C GLU A 78 -7.64 -15.65 11.63
N GLY A 79 -6.54 -16.28 11.96
CA GLY A 79 -6.21 -17.63 11.52
C GLY A 79 -5.51 -17.74 10.16
N ASP A 80 -5.39 -16.65 9.39
CA ASP A 80 -4.56 -16.66 8.19
C ASP A 80 -3.09 -16.84 8.57
N ALA A 81 -2.39 -17.64 7.80
CA ALA A 81 -0.98 -17.92 8.00
C ALA A 81 -0.22 -17.91 6.68
N LEU A 82 1.01 -17.40 6.74
CA LEU A 82 1.97 -17.45 5.65
C LEU A 82 2.95 -18.59 5.88
N ALA A 83 2.99 -19.56 4.96
CA ALA A 83 4.04 -20.57 4.97
C ALA A 83 5.38 -19.94 4.56
N LEU A 84 6.33 -19.92 5.48
CA LEU A 84 7.67 -19.41 5.23
C LEU A 84 8.64 -20.57 5.00
N PRO A 85 9.13 -20.80 3.78
CA PRO A 85 10.15 -21.81 3.52
C PRO A 85 11.47 -21.43 4.20
N LEU A 86 11.89 -22.18 5.23
CA LEU A 86 13.01 -21.78 6.07
C LEU A 86 14.36 -21.81 5.34
N LEU A 87 14.60 -22.80 4.47
CA LEU A 87 15.85 -22.86 3.72
C LEU A 87 16.03 -21.66 2.77
N PRO A 88 15.05 -21.30 1.92
CA PRO A 88 15.11 -20.05 1.17
C PRO A 88 15.23 -18.80 2.04
N ALA A 89 14.61 -18.77 3.23
CA ALA A 89 14.72 -17.64 4.15
C ALA A 89 16.17 -17.42 4.59
N VAL A 90 16.84 -18.50 4.96
CA VAL A 90 18.26 -18.45 5.36
C VAL A 90 19.18 -18.10 4.19
N LEU A 91 19.01 -18.78 3.03
CA LEU A 91 19.91 -18.59 1.88
C LEU A 91 19.73 -17.22 1.21
N ARG A 92 18.55 -16.62 1.31
CA ARG A 92 18.26 -15.32 0.71
C ARG A 92 18.25 -14.18 1.72
N GLU A 93 18.36 -14.47 3.01
CA GLU A 93 18.44 -13.47 4.09
C GLU A 93 17.31 -12.42 4.05
N TYR A 94 16.10 -12.80 3.65
CA TYR A 94 14.99 -11.86 3.60
C TYR A 94 14.30 -11.73 4.94
N GLY A 95 13.72 -10.54 5.19
CA GLY A 95 13.01 -10.22 6.41
C GLY A 95 11.53 -9.95 6.21
N LEU A 96 10.73 -10.26 7.25
CA LEU A 96 9.35 -9.80 7.38
C LEU A 96 9.25 -8.89 8.61
N LYS A 97 8.63 -7.72 8.44
CA LYS A 97 8.42 -6.77 9.52
C LYS A 97 6.94 -6.37 9.57
N GLY A 98 6.28 -6.69 10.67
CA GLY A 98 4.93 -6.21 10.97
C GLY A 98 4.94 -4.71 11.23
N SER A 99 3.87 -4.03 10.82
CA SER A 99 3.65 -2.62 11.07
C SER A 99 2.16 -2.39 11.32
N VAL A 100 1.84 -1.62 12.33
CA VAL A 100 0.47 -1.24 12.65
C VAL A 100 0.44 0.22 13.06
N ALA A 101 -0.54 0.95 12.56
CA ALA A 101 -0.87 2.35 12.88
C ALA A 101 0.31 3.22 13.37
N GLY A 102 0.53 4.35 12.75
CA GLY A 102 1.52 5.33 13.25
C GLY A 102 0.98 6.06 14.48
N MET A 103 1.78 6.16 15.54
CA MET A 103 1.47 6.93 16.75
C MET A 103 2.71 7.71 17.24
N GLY A 104 2.49 8.75 18.04
CA GLY A 104 3.59 9.50 18.62
C GLY A 104 4.50 10.15 17.57
N GLU A 105 5.74 9.70 17.49
CA GLU A 105 6.75 10.24 16.56
C GLU A 105 6.34 10.07 15.10
N ASP A 106 5.72 8.96 14.71
CA ASP A 106 5.25 8.73 13.34
C ASP A 106 4.23 9.81 12.89
N MET A 107 3.34 10.23 13.81
CA MET A 107 2.39 11.33 13.54
C MET A 107 3.10 12.66 13.38
N HIS A 108 4.12 12.93 14.19
CA HIS A 108 4.93 14.14 14.07
C HIS A 108 5.67 14.18 12.74
N ASP A 109 6.28 13.08 12.34
CA ASP A 109 6.99 12.96 11.08
C ASP A 109 6.04 13.12 9.88
N ALA A 110 4.85 12.51 9.93
CA ALA A 110 3.82 12.68 8.92
C ALA A 110 3.38 14.15 8.79
N LEU A 111 3.13 14.85 9.91
CA LEU A 111 2.79 16.28 9.91
C LEU A 111 3.94 17.12 9.35
N THR A 112 5.19 16.77 9.66
CA THR A 112 6.36 17.45 9.11
C THR A 112 6.43 17.31 7.60
N LEU A 113 6.19 16.12 7.06
CA LEU A 113 6.14 15.89 5.60
C LEU A 113 5.03 16.74 4.94
N LEU A 114 3.86 16.81 5.57
CA LEU A 114 2.73 17.60 5.07
C LEU A 114 3.03 19.10 5.07
N THR A 115 3.54 19.65 6.19
CA THR A 115 3.83 21.08 6.34
C THR A 115 4.94 21.56 5.41
N HIS A 116 5.88 20.69 5.04
CA HIS A 116 6.92 20.99 4.07
C HIS A 116 6.56 20.69 2.62
N GLY A 117 5.29 20.37 2.34
CA GLY A 117 4.81 20.09 0.98
C GLY A 117 5.47 18.87 0.33
N ARG A 118 5.95 17.92 1.14
CA ARG A 118 6.58 16.69 0.65
C ARG A 118 5.58 15.63 0.20
N PHE A 119 4.30 15.85 0.48
CA PHE A 119 3.22 14.96 0.15
C PHE A 119 2.01 15.76 -0.32
N ASP A 120 1.49 15.43 -1.50
CA ASP A 120 0.27 16.03 -2.03
C ASP A 120 -0.95 15.36 -1.39
N VAL A 121 -1.70 16.14 -0.60
CA VAL A 121 -2.90 15.66 0.10
C VAL A 121 -4.17 15.81 -0.73
N GLU A 122 -4.14 16.57 -1.81
CA GLU A 122 -5.33 16.89 -2.62
C GLU A 122 -6.10 15.62 -3.05
N PRO A 123 -5.46 14.56 -3.55
CA PRO A 123 -6.16 13.34 -3.91
C PRO A 123 -6.90 12.64 -2.77
N PHE A 124 -6.48 12.90 -1.53
CA PHE A 124 -7.04 12.28 -0.30
C PHE A 124 -8.10 13.15 0.37
N THR A 125 -8.27 14.41 -0.05
CA THR A 125 -9.19 15.36 0.61
C THR A 125 -10.40 15.75 -0.25
N ARG A 126 -10.62 15.09 -1.37
CA ARG A 126 -11.70 15.40 -2.31
C ARG A 126 -13.08 15.02 -1.80
N ALA A 127 -13.19 13.89 -1.14
CA ALA A 127 -14.45 13.38 -0.62
C ALA A 127 -14.66 13.84 0.83
N VAL A 128 -15.23 15.04 1.00
CA VAL A 128 -15.51 15.62 2.32
C VAL A 128 -17.02 15.74 2.51
N TYR A 129 -17.53 15.19 3.61
CA TYR A 129 -18.94 15.22 3.97
C TYR A 129 -19.13 15.91 5.33
N PRO A 130 -20.18 16.70 5.55
CA PRO A 130 -20.51 17.17 6.87
C PRO A 130 -21.01 16.00 7.74
N LEU A 131 -20.92 16.17 9.08
CA LEU A 131 -21.26 15.12 10.03
C LEU A 131 -22.70 14.60 9.85
N GLU A 132 -23.64 15.46 9.51
CA GLU A 132 -25.05 15.14 9.29
C GLU A 132 -25.25 14.18 8.09
N ARG A 133 -24.29 14.12 7.18
CA ARG A 133 -24.31 13.25 5.99
C ARG A 133 -23.38 12.05 6.13
N ILE A 134 -23.03 11.64 7.35
CA ILE A 134 -22.10 10.53 7.58
C ILE A 134 -22.57 9.22 6.95
N GLN A 135 -23.88 8.94 6.94
CA GLN A 135 -24.43 7.75 6.32
C GLN A 135 -24.18 7.73 4.80
N GLU A 136 -24.35 8.86 4.13
CA GLU A 136 -24.07 9.01 2.70
C GLU A 136 -22.56 8.81 2.41
N ALA A 137 -21.70 9.29 3.31
CA ALA A 137 -20.25 9.06 3.19
C ALA A 137 -19.92 7.56 3.21
N PHE A 138 -20.51 6.78 4.12
CA PHE A 138 -20.33 5.32 4.16
C PHE A 138 -20.91 4.62 2.92
N ASP A 139 -22.08 5.04 2.45
CA ASP A 139 -22.71 4.48 1.26
C ASP A 139 -21.85 4.75 0.02
N THR A 140 -21.34 5.98 -0.12
CA THR A 140 -20.44 6.34 -1.22
C THR A 140 -19.13 5.55 -1.18
N LEU A 141 -18.54 5.38 0.00
CA LEU A 141 -17.30 4.61 0.17
C LEU A 141 -17.48 3.14 -0.27
N ARG A 142 -18.66 2.56 0.02
CA ARG A 142 -19.02 1.21 -0.42
C ARG A 142 -19.21 1.12 -1.93
N ASP A 143 -19.91 2.11 -2.52
CA ASP A 143 -20.39 2.06 -3.90
C ASP A 143 -19.37 2.64 -4.90
N ARG A 144 -18.41 3.45 -4.43
CA ARG A 144 -17.34 4.09 -5.21
C ARG A 144 -15.95 3.79 -4.64
N PRO A 145 -15.43 2.59 -4.83
CA PRO A 145 -14.13 2.20 -4.27
C PRO A 145 -12.93 2.93 -4.90
N GLY A 146 -13.17 3.87 -5.83
CA GLY A 146 -12.12 4.72 -6.44
C GLY A 146 -11.68 5.90 -5.58
N ASP A 147 -12.49 6.32 -4.60
CA ASP A 147 -12.09 7.37 -3.67
C ASP A 147 -11.03 6.84 -2.70
N LEU A 148 -9.89 7.53 -2.60
CA LEU A 148 -8.79 7.11 -1.75
C LEU A 148 -9.09 7.27 -0.26
N LYS A 149 -9.81 8.36 0.10
CA LYS A 149 -10.14 8.72 1.46
C LYS A 149 -11.46 9.50 1.49
N THR A 150 -12.31 9.17 2.43
CA THR A 150 -13.52 9.93 2.74
C THR A 150 -13.33 10.61 4.09
N LEU A 151 -13.52 11.92 4.14
CA LEU A 151 -13.36 12.74 5.34
C LEU A 151 -14.72 13.23 5.81
N ILE A 152 -14.85 13.38 7.13
CA ILE A 152 -16.02 14.01 7.75
C ILE A 152 -15.57 15.35 8.34
N ALA A 153 -16.18 16.43 7.83
CA ALA A 153 -16.00 17.74 8.40
C ALA A 153 -16.86 17.88 9.67
N LEU A 154 -16.24 18.26 10.77
CA LEU A 154 -16.95 18.60 11.99
C LEU A 154 -17.36 20.07 11.93
N PRO A 155 -18.51 20.47 12.57
CA PRO A 155 -18.89 21.86 12.65
C PRO A 155 -17.81 22.65 13.40
N ASP A 156 -17.59 23.89 12.95
CA ASP A 156 -16.72 24.83 13.66
C ASP A 156 -17.31 25.10 15.05
N ASN A 157 -16.49 25.05 16.09
CA ASN A 157 -16.85 25.38 17.45
C ASN A 157 -16.90 26.89 17.64
#